data_edeeeae3ef94f6d09ac2179bfc2eff74
#
_entry.id   edeeeae3ef94f6d09ac2179bfc2eff74
#
_cell.length_a   1.000
_cell.length_b   1.000
_cell.length_c   1.000
_cell.angle_alpha   90.00
_cell.angle_beta   90.00
_cell.angle_gamma   90.00
#
_symmetry.space_group_name_H-M   'P 1'
#
loop_
_entity.id
_entity.type
_entity.pdbx_description
1 polymer ?
#
loop_
_entity_poly.entity_id
_entity_poly.type
_entity_poly.pdbx_seq_one_letter_code
_entity_poly.pdbx_strand_id
1 'polypeptide(L)'
;MTAPLHGDPGSCSQTGGALRRLASTLEASSVRAGQAGSHAEESWTGRVARDIGKRHRLLVATAQTTAAQLDRTGMALQAHATDLAEALHEARAVEERATVAGLRVVDGQVRLPWGVSGVADAASVSVLQDQRDVLQAELDRAAVLLARRRQRLVETLTAARVELAEQALVLRS
;
A
#
# COMPACT_ATOMS: atom_id res chain seq x y z
N MET A 1 4.46 -11.13 -21.02
CA MET A 1 4.73 -12.05 -19.89
C MET A 1 4.26 -11.35 -18.64
N THR A 2 3.18 -11.83 -18.04
CA THR A 2 2.63 -11.27 -16.81
C THR A 2 3.45 -11.81 -15.65
N ALA A 3 4.00 -10.92 -14.82
CA ALA A 3 4.76 -11.36 -13.63
C ALA A 3 3.79 -12.04 -12.65
N PRO A 4 4.21 -13.12 -11.99
CA PRO A 4 3.38 -13.79 -11.00
C PRO A 4 2.98 -12.81 -9.88
N LEU A 5 1.74 -12.94 -9.40
CA LEU A 5 1.20 -12.13 -8.32
C LEU A 5 1.89 -12.51 -7.01
N HIS A 6 2.73 -11.61 -6.49
CA HIS A 6 3.48 -11.83 -5.25
C HIS A 6 3.26 -10.68 -4.27
N GLY A 7 3.27 -10.97 -3.01
CA GLY A 7 3.26 -10.01 -1.93
C GLY A 7 2.64 -10.59 -0.66
N ASP A 8 2.87 -9.91 0.44
CA ASP A 8 2.28 -10.23 1.74
C ASP A 8 1.35 -9.10 2.20
N PRO A 9 0.02 -9.28 2.04
CA PRO A 9 -0.96 -8.31 2.51
C PRO A 9 -0.86 -8.07 4.02
N GLY A 10 -0.48 -9.10 4.78
CA GLY A 10 -0.34 -9.02 6.23
C GLY A 10 0.72 -8.00 6.64
N SER A 11 1.92 -8.08 6.07
CA SER A 11 3.01 -7.13 6.33
C SER A 11 2.63 -5.69 5.94
N CYS A 12 1.96 -5.50 4.80
CA CYS A 12 1.49 -4.18 4.38
C CYS A 12 0.48 -3.60 5.37
N SER A 13 -0.50 -4.41 5.81
CA SER A 13 -1.52 -4.01 6.77
C SER A 13 -0.92 -3.69 8.14
N GLN A 14 0.01 -4.51 8.65
CA GLN A 14 0.69 -4.30 9.91
C GLN A 14 1.51 -3.01 9.91
N THR A 15 2.28 -2.76 8.84
CA THR A 15 3.07 -1.54 8.68
C THR A 15 2.17 -0.31 8.62
N GLY A 16 1.09 -0.37 7.84
CA GLY A 16 0.10 0.70 7.78
C GLY A 16 -0.52 0.99 9.14
N GLY A 17 -0.91 -0.05 9.88
CA GLY A 17 -1.43 0.08 11.24
C GLY A 17 -0.42 0.67 12.23
N ALA A 18 0.86 0.31 12.12
CA ALA A 18 1.92 0.88 12.96
C ALA A 18 2.12 2.39 12.70
N LEU A 19 2.12 2.81 11.43
CA LEU A 19 2.21 4.23 11.07
C LEU A 19 1.03 5.04 11.61
N ARG A 20 -0.18 4.51 11.54
CA ARG A 20 -1.37 5.18 12.09
C ARG A 20 -1.34 5.28 13.61
N ARG A 21 -0.87 4.27 14.31
CA ARG A 21 -0.65 4.37 15.77
C ARG A 21 0.40 5.42 16.13
N LEU A 22 1.49 5.48 15.37
CA LEU A 22 2.53 6.50 15.55
C LEU A 22 1.96 7.91 15.29
N ALA A 23 1.17 8.07 14.24
CA ALA A 23 0.47 9.31 13.92
C ALA A 23 -0.42 9.79 15.08
N SER A 24 -1.25 8.90 15.62
CA SER A 24 -2.13 9.21 16.76
C SER A 24 -1.33 9.59 18.03
N THR A 25 -0.22 8.91 18.29
CA THR A 25 0.64 9.23 19.44
C THR A 25 1.30 10.61 19.27
N LEU A 26 1.77 10.92 18.05
CA LEU A 26 2.39 12.19 17.74
C LEU A 26 1.38 13.34 17.81
N GLU A 27 0.18 13.14 17.30
CA GLU A 27 -0.93 14.10 17.39
C GLU A 27 -1.27 14.40 18.85
N ALA A 28 -1.49 13.38 19.67
CA ALA A 28 -1.77 13.55 21.10
C ALA A 28 -0.63 14.27 21.84
N SER A 29 0.61 14.04 21.44
CA SER A 29 1.77 14.70 22.02
C SER A 29 1.87 16.16 21.58
N SER A 30 1.56 16.47 20.33
CA SER A 30 1.56 17.83 19.80
C SER A 30 0.47 18.69 20.45
N VAL A 31 -0.71 18.12 20.70
CA VAL A 31 -1.81 18.80 21.41
C VAL A 31 -1.38 19.16 22.85
N ARG A 32 -0.81 18.20 23.58
CA ARG A 32 -0.31 18.45 24.95
C ARG A 32 0.81 19.50 24.96
N ALA A 33 1.73 19.41 24.01
CA ALA A 33 2.79 20.42 23.88
C ALA A 33 2.20 21.80 23.60
N GLY A 34 1.22 21.91 22.67
CA GLY A 34 0.53 23.17 22.40
C GLY A 34 -0.11 23.80 23.62
N GLN A 35 -0.83 23.00 24.41
CA GLN A 35 -1.44 23.46 25.68
C GLN A 35 -0.41 23.96 26.68
N ALA A 36 0.69 23.22 26.87
CA ALA A 36 1.77 23.62 27.75
C ALA A 36 2.44 24.93 27.29
N GLY A 37 2.64 25.11 25.99
CA GLY A 37 3.18 26.34 25.40
C GLY A 37 2.29 27.54 25.61
N SER A 38 0.99 27.42 25.42
CA SER A 38 0.03 28.51 25.67
C SER A 38 0.06 28.95 27.13
N HIS A 39 0.07 28.01 28.06
CA HIS A 39 0.15 28.31 29.50
C HIS A 39 1.46 29.04 29.88
N ALA A 40 2.58 28.65 29.28
CA ALA A 40 3.85 29.32 29.49
C ALA A 40 3.86 30.75 28.89
N GLU A 41 3.23 30.99 27.76
CA GLU A 41 3.10 32.31 27.12
C GLU A 41 2.29 33.32 27.99
N GLU A 42 1.31 32.83 28.76
CA GLU A 42 0.54 33.64 29.69
C GLU A 42 1.36 34.17 30.90
N SER A 43 2.31 33.36 31.32
CA SER A 43 3.08 33.61 32.53
C SER A 43 4.46 34.27 32.30
N TRP A 44 4.95 34.24 31.05
CA TRP A 44 6.30 34.65 30.73
C TRP A 44 6.34 35.71 29.61
N THR A 45 6.98 36.87 29.88
CA THR A 45 7.00 37.97 28.96
C THR A 45 8.44 38.42 28.58
N GLY A 46 8.58 39.15 27.48
CA GLY A 46 9.86 39.65 27.01
C GLY A 46 10.29 39.09 25.67
N ARG A 47 11.46 39.47 25.19
CA ARG A 47 11.97 39.09 23.85
C ARG A 47 12.24 37.60 23.76
N VAL A 48 12.91 37.06 24.76
CA VAL A 48 13.27 35.60 24.80
C VAL A 48 12.03 34.73 24.84
N ALA A 49 11.03 35.13 25.66
CA ALA A 49 9.74 34.41 25.71
C ALA A 49 9.06 34.36 24.33
N ARG A 50 9.03 35.46 23.61
CA ARG A 50 8.46 35.52 22.25
C ARG A 50 9.19 34.66 21.24
N ASP A 51 10.53 34.61 21.30
CA ASP A 51 11.32 33.80 20.38
C ASP A 51 11.14 32.31 20.66
N ILE A 52 11.09 31.90 21.95
CA ILE A 52 10.78 30.52 22.35
C ILE A 52 9.36 30.15 21.96
N GLY A 53 8.38 31.03 22.18
CA GLY A 53 6.99 30.79 21.77
C GLY A 53 6.84 30.58 20.25
N LYS A 54 7.55 31.35 19.44
CA LYS A 54 7.57 31.15 17.97
C LYS A 54 8.13 29.77 17.61
N ARG A 55 9.26 29.39 18.19
CA ARG A 55 9.88 28.08 17.94
C ARG A 55 8.99 26.94 18.42
N HIS A 56 8.36 27.09 19.57
CA HIS A 56 7.41 26.10 20.10
C HIS A 56 6.21 25.91 19.16
N ARG A 57 5.56 26.99 18.70
CA ARG A 57 4.45 26.89 17.75
C ARG A 57 4.88 26.24 16.43
N LEU A 58 6.07 26.52 15.92
CA LEU A 58 6.60 25.85 14.74
C LEU A 58 6.78 24.35 14.96
N LEU A 59 7.33 23.93 16.11
CA LEU A 59 7.47 22.52 16.47
C LEU A 59 6.12 21.80 16.54
N VAL A 60 5.13 22.41 17.20
CA VAL A 60 3.77 21.84 17.30
C VAL A 60 3.14 21.70 15.93
N ALA A 61 3.18 22.74 15.10
CA ALA A 61 2.62 22.71 13.75
C ALA A 61 3.30 21.65 12.86
N THR A 62 4.64 21.54 12.95
CA THR A 62 5.39 20.53 12.20
C THR A 62 5.05 19.11 12.68
N ALA A 63 4.90 18.89 13.98
CA ALA A 63 4.48 17.61 14.53
C ALA A 63 3.08 17.21 14.05
N GLN A 64 2.13 18.13 14.04
CA GLN A 64 0.77 17.88 13.52
C GLN A 64 0.77 17.52 12.03
N THR A 65 1.54 18.27 11.22
CA THR A 65 1.68 17.98 9.80
C THR A 65 2.31 16.60 9.57
N THR A 66 3.33 16.26 10.36
CA THR A 66 3.98 14.94 10.33
C THR A 66 2.99 13.84 10.70
N ALA A 67 2.20 14.02 11.75
CA ALA A 67 1.18 13.06 12.17
C ALA A 67 0.15 12.81 11.05
N ALA A 68 -0.37 13.87 10.45
CA ALA A 68 -1.30 13.78 9.33
C ALA A 68 -0.70 13.03 8.12
N GLN A 69 0.59 13.23 7.82
CA GLN A 69 1.26 12.54 6.74
C GLN A 69 1.49 11.06 7.03
N LEU A 70 1.85 10.71 8.27
CA LEU A 70 1.98 9.31 8.71
C LEU A 70 0.63 8.57 8.64
N ASP A 71 -0.46 9.21 9.06
CA ASP A 71 -1.80 8.60 8.98
C ASP A 71 -2.22 8.35 7.52
N ARG A 72 -2.06 9.33 6.63
CA ARG A 72 -2.34 9.17 5.19
C ARG A 72 -1.52 8.03 4.57
N THR A 73 -0.24 7.96 4.92
CA THR A 73 0.66 6.89 4.44
C THR A 73 0.21 5.52 4.96
N GLY A 74 -0.17 5.45 6.23
CA GLY A 74 -0.70 4.24 6.84
C GLY A 74 -1.99 3.76 6.19
N MET A 75 -2.92 4.67 5.89
CA MET A 75 -4.16 4.36 5.16
C MET A 75 -3.86 3.84 3.74
N ALA A 76 -2.92 4.45 3.02
CA ALA A 76 -2.54 4.01 1.68
C ALA A 76 -1.96 2.58 1.68
N LEU A 77 -1.14 2.24 2.67
CA LEU A 77 -0.62 0.88 2.84
C LEU A 77 -1.71 -0.13 3.18
N GLN A 78 -2.67 0.21 4.03
CA GLN A 78 -3.80 -0.66 4.36
C GLN A 78 -4.73 -0.88 3.16
N ALA A 79 -5.01 0.17 2.39
CA ALA A 79 -5.77 0.05 1.15
C ALA A 79 -5.07 -0.87 0.14
N HIS A 80 -3.74 -0.71 -0.02
CA HIS A 80 -2.96 -1.61 -0.87
C HIS A 80 -2.94 -3.06 -0.38
N ALA A 81 -2.93 -3.28 0.94
CA ALA A 81 -3.05 -4.63 1.50
C ALA A 81 -4.35 -5.31 1.11
N THR A 82 -5.47 -4.59 1.15
CA THR A 82 -6.78 -5.08 0.69
C THR A 82 -6.74 -5.40 -0.81
N ASP A 83 -6.26 -4.47 -1.62
CA ASP A 83 -6.12 -4.66 -3.08
C ASP A 83 -5.28 -5.89 -3.44
N LEU A 84 -4.18 -6.10 -2.70
CA LEU A 84 -3.30 -7.26 -2.90
C LEU A 84 -3.97 -8.56 -2.48
N ALA A 85 -4.69 -8.56 -1.36
CA ALA A 85 -5.43 -9.73 -0.89
C ALA A 85 -6.52 -10.15 -1.89
N GLU A 86 -7.27 -9.18 -2.45
CA GLU A 86 -8.26 -9.42 -3.50
C GLU A 86 -7.62 -10.03 -4.75
N ALA A 87 -6.53 -9.43 -5.26
CA ALA A 87 -5.85 -9.94 -6.44
C ALA A 87 -5.29 -11.36 -6.25
N LEU A 88 -4.75 -11.67 -5.06
CA LEU A 88 -4.28 -13.01 -4.72
C LEU A 88 -5.45 -14.02 -4.60
N HIS A 89 -6.59 -13.58 -4.08
CA HIS A 89 -7.80 -14.41 -4.03
C HIS A 89 -8.33 -14.72 -5.44
N GLU A 90 -8.42 -13.72 -6.31
CA GLU A 90 -8.81 -13.91 -7.71
C GLU A 90 -7.87 -14.85 -8.45
N ALA A 91 -6.56 -14.72 -8.26
CA ALA A 91 -5.57 -15.60 -8.86
C ALA A 91 -5.76 -17.07 -8.43
N ARG A 92 -5.98 -17.32 -7.14
CA ARG A 92 -6.25 -18.66 -6.62
C ARG A 92 -7.54 -19.25 -7.20
N ALA A 93 -8.60 -18.46 -7.31
CA ALA A 93 -9.84 -18.90 -7.93
C ALA A 93 -9.66 -19.27 -9.42
N VAL A 94 -8.80 -18.56 -10.14
CA VAL A 94 -8.42 -18.93 -11.51
C VAL A 94 -7.60 -20.23 -11.53
N GLU A 95 -6.64 -20.40 -10.62
CA GLU A 95 -5.84 -21.63 -10.49
C GLU A 95 -6.72 -22.86 -10.21
N GLU A 96 -7.70 -22.73 -9.32
CA GLU A 96 -8.67 -23.79 -9.01
C GLU A 96 -9.51 -24.16 -10.25
N ARG A 97 -10.05 -23.16 -10.97
CA ARG A 97 -10.80 -23.40 -12.21
C ARG A 97 -9.94 -24.00 -13.31
N ALA A 98 -8.70 -23.56 -13.44
CA ALA A 98 -7.75 -24.15 -14.37
C ALA A 98 -7.50 -25.62 -14.05
N THR A 99 -7.31 -25.94 -12.76
CA THR A 99 -7.10 -27.34 -12.30
C THR A 99 -8.31 -28.22 -12.61
N VAL A 100 -9.54 -27.73 -12.35
CA VAL A 100 -10.79 -28.47 -12.66
C VAL A 100 -10.93 -28.69 -14.16
N ALA A 101 -10.48 -27.73 -15.00
CA ALA A 101 -10.49 -27.87 -16.45
C ALA A 101 -9.34 -28.75 -17.00
N GLY A 102 -8.47 -29.32 -16.14
CA GLY A 102 -7.31 -30.08 -16.57
C GLY A 102 -6.13 -29.22 -17.08
N LEU A 103 -6.17 -27.91 -16.82
CA LEU A 103 -5.11 -26.94 -17.15
C LEU A 103 -4.18 -26.75 -15.95
N ARG A 104 -3.03 -26.11 -16.16
CA ARG A 104 -2.07 -25.76 -15.11
C ARG A 104 -1.73 -24.28 -15.17
N VAL A 105 -1.58 -23.64 -14.00
CA VAL A 105 -1.02 -22.29 -13.90
C VAL A 105 0.44 -22.42 -13.47
N VAL A 106 1.36 -21.90 -14.28
CA VAL A 106 2.79 -21.91 -14.02
C VAL A 106 3.33 -20.50 -14.33
N ASP A 107 3.94 -19.87 -13.36
CA ASP A 107 4.52 -18.52 -13.49
C ASP A 107 3.52 -17.46 -14.00
N GLY A 108 2.27 -17.53 -13.55
CA GLY A 108 1.21 -16.63 -13.98
C GLY A 108 0.69 -16.89 -15.40
N GLN A 109 0.97 -18.08 -15.95
CA GLN A 109 0.47 -18.51 -17.26
C GLN A 109 -0.36 -19.76 -17.16
N VAL A 110 -1.53 -19.76 -17.79
CA VAL A 110 -2.38 -20.93 -17.94
C VAL A 110 -1.86 -21.78 -19.11
N ARG A 111 -1.51 -23.03 -18.83
CA ARG A 111 -0.91 -23.96 -19.80
C ARG A 111 -1.76 -25.19 -19.96
N LEU A 112 -1.78 -25.71 -21.18
CA LEU A 112 -2.32 -27.03 -21.46
C LEU A 112 -1.45 -28.13 -20.82
N PRO A 113 -2.05 -29.24 -20.39
CA PRO A 113 -1.29 -30.35 -19.86
C PRO A 113 -0.36 -30.94 -20.94
N TRP A 114 0.84 -31.36 -20.53
CA TRP A 114 1.80 -32.03 -21.41
C TRP A 114 1.24 -33.36 -21.87
N GLY A 115 1.29 -33.64 -23.17
CA GLY A 115 0.94 -34.95 -23.71
C GLY A 115 -0.44 -35.13 -24.34
N VAL A 116 -1.25 -34.05 -24.43
CA VAL A 116 -2.52 -34.07 -25.20
C VAL A 116 -2.22 -33.82 -26.69
N SER A 117 -1.55 -34.77 -27.32
CA SER A 117 -1.27 -34.81 -28.77
C SER A 117 -1.80 -36.09 -29.37
N GLY A 118 -3.06 -36.42 -29.11
CA GLY A 118 -3.75 -37.50 -29.77
C GLY A 118 -4.70 -36.96 -30.82
N VAL A 119 -4.67 -37.53 -32.03
CA VAL A 119 -5.52 -37.18 -33.17
C VAL A 119 -7.03 -37.36 -32.87
N ALA A 120 -7.38 -37.80 -31.68
CA ALA A 120 -8.74 -38.25 -31.35
C ALA A 120 -9.73 -37.08 -31.13
N ASP A 121 -9.29 -35.81 -30.93
CA ASP A 121 -10.29 -34.81 -30.54
C ASP A 121 -9.87 -33.35 -30.78
N ALA A 122 -9.80 -32.91 -32.04
CA ALA A 122 -9.58 -31.52 -32.39
C ALA A 122 -10.62 -30.57 -31.76
N ALA A 123 -11.83 -31.05 -31.55
CA ALA A 123 -12.89 -30.29 -30.89
C ALA A 123 -12.61 -30.09 -29.39
N SER A 124 -12.18 -31.16 -28.67
CA SER A 124 -11.82 -31.05 -27.25
C SER A 124 -10.60 -30.16 -27.02
N VAL A 125 -9.60 -30.24 -27.93
CA VAL A 125 -8.43 -29.33 -27.88
C VAL A 125 -8.81 -27.89 -28.06
N SER A 126 -9.73 -27.59 -28.99
CA SER A 126 -10.26 -26.22 -29.21
C SER A 126 -10.96 -25.68 -27.96
N VAL A 127 -11.81 -26.46 -27.33
CA VAL A 127 -12.50 -26.08 -26.08
C VAL A 127 -11.51 -25.78 -24.96
N LEU A 128 -10.48 -26.61 -24.79
CA LEU A 128 -9.44 -26.38 -23.79
C LEU A 128 -8.60 -25.12 -24.09
N GLN A 129 -8.34 -24.82 -25.36
CA GLN A 129 -7.66 -23.59 -25.77
C GLN A 129 -8.50 -22.36 -25.46
N ASP A 130 -9.80 -22.39 -25.77
CA ASP A 130 -10.72 -21.30 -25.46
C ASP A 130 -10.81 -21.05 -23.93
N GLN A 131 -10.91 -22.12 -23.15
CA GLN A 131 -10.90 -22.04 -21.67
C GLN A 131 -9.59 -21.47 -21.14
N ARG A 132 -8.44 -21.91 -21.67
CA ARG A 132 -7.13 -21.38 -21.33
C ARG A 132 -7.09 -19.86 -21.58
N ASP A 133 -7.54 -19.41 -22.73
CA ASP A 133 -7.48 -17.99 -23.13
C ASP A 133 -8.37 -17.12 -22.26
N VAL A 134 -9.55 -17.61 -21.88
CA VAL A 134 -10.44 -16.91 -20.93
C VAL A 134 -9.78 -16.77 -19.56
N LEU A 135 -9.24 -17.87 -19.01
CA LEU A 135 -8.60 -17.88 -17.69
C LEU A 135 -7.31 -17.02 -17.69
N GLN A 136 -6.53 -17.07 -18.79
CA GLN A 136 -5.36 -16.19 -18.95
C GLN A 136 -5.75 -14.72 -18.96
N ALA A 137 -6.79 -14.35 -19.68
CA ALA A 137 -7.27 -12.97 -19.72
C ALA A 137 -7.75 -12.46 -18.35
N GLU A 138 -8.28 -13.33 -17.50
CA GLU A 138 -8.65 -12.98 -16.12
C GLU A 138 -7.41 -12.73 -15.25
N LEU A 139 -6.41 -13.61 -15.29
CA LEU A 139 -5.14 -13.42 -14.58
C LEU A 139 -4.43 -12.13 -15.02
N ASP A 140 -4.39 -11.88 -16.32
CA ASP A 140 -3.75 -10.69 -16.87
C ASP A 140 -4.45 -9.41 -16.42
N ARG A 141 -5.79 -9.41 -16.37
CA ARG A 141 -6.56 -8.26 -15.84
C ARG A 141 -6.25 -7.99 -14.37
N ALA A 142 -6.25 -9.04 -13.54
CA ALA A 142 -5.92 -8.91 -12.12
C ALA A 142 -4.49 -8.37 -11.92
N ALA A 143 -3.51 -8.90 -12.66
CA ALA A 143 -2.13 -8.46 -12.60
C ALA A 143 -1.93 -7.01 -13.06
N VAL A 144 -2.56 -6.60 -14.17
CA VAL A 144 -2.50 -5.22 -14.66
C VAL A 144 -3.12 -4.24 -13.67
N LEU A 145 -4.27 -4.59 -13.08
CA LEU A 145 -4.92 -3.76 -12.09
C LEU A 145 -4.05 -3.58 -10.85
N LEU A 146 -3.49 -4.67 -10.33
CA LEU A 146 -2.59 -4.63 -9.16
C LEU A 146 -1.32 -3.84 -9.47
N ALA A 147 -0.73 -3.98 -10.66
CA ALA A 147 0.44 -3.21 -11.07
C ALA A 147 0.18 -1.70 -11.06
N ARG A 148 -0.97 -1.27 -11.59
CA ARG A 148 -1.40 0.14 -11.56
C ARG A 148 -1.61 0.66 -10.12
N ARG A 149 -2.21 -0.15 -9.25
CA ARG A 149 -2.42 0.19 -7.83
C ARG A 149 -1.09 0.29 -7.09
N ARG A 150 -0.17 -0.64 -7.35
CA ARG A 150 1.20 -0.62 -6.79
C ARG A 150 1.98 0.62 -7.24
N GLN A 151 1.88 1.00 -8.49
CA GLN A 151 2.53 2.21 -9.01
C GLN A 151 2.05 3.45 -8.27
N ARG A 152 0.74 3.62 -8.09
CA ARG A 152 0.17 4.74 -7.30
C ARG A 152 0.63 4.74 -5.85
N LEU A 153 0.74 3.55 -5.22
CA LEU A 153 1.29 3.46 -3.87
C LEU A 153 2.75 3.94 -3.82
N VAL A 154 3.59 3.52 -4.77
CA VAL A 154 5.00 3.94 -4.86
C VAL A 154 5.10 5.46 -5.00
N GLU A 155 4.27 6.08 -5.83
CA GLU A 155 4.20 7.54 -5.98
C GLU A 155 3.80 8.21 -4.66
N THR A 156 2.77 7.71 -3.99
CA THR A 156 2.32 8.21 -2.68
C THR A 156 3.42 8.09 -1.62
N LEU A 157 4.10 6.95 -1.53
CA LEU A 157 5.18 6.74 -0.57
C LEU A 157 6.40 7.61 -0.87
N THR A 158 6.70 7.84 -2.15
CA THR A 158 7.80 8.71 -2.57
C THR A 158 7.53 10.16 -2.19
N ALA A 159 6.32 10.66 -2.44
CA ALA A 159 5.90 12.00 -2.03
C ALA A 159 5.94 12.15 -0.50
N ALA A 160 5.38 11.18 0.23
CA ALA A 160 5.39 11.16 1.69
C ALA A 160 6.83 11.21 2.26
N ARG A 161 7.75 10.47 1.66
CA ARG A 161 9.17 10.48 2.07
C ARG A 161 9.80 11.85 1.91
N VAL A 162 9.53 12.57 0.81
CA VAL A 162 10.05 13.92 0.57
C VAL A 162 9.50 14.89 1.62
N GLU A 163 8.19 14.93 1.81
CA GLU A 163 7.54 15.79 2.80
C GLU A 163 8.05 15.54 4.23
N LEU A 164 8.18 14.28 4.64
CA LEU A 164 8.71 13.93 5.96
C LEU A 164 10.19 14.32 6.12
N ALA A 165 10.99 14.24 5.06
CA ALA A 165 12.39 14.68 5.09
C ALA A 165 12.49 16.22 5.27
N GLU A 166 11.65 16.99 4.59
CA GLU A 166 11.59 18.44 4.76
C GLU A 166 11.18 18.83 6.19
N GLN A 167 10.17 18.18 6.75
CA GLN A 167 9.74 18.41 8.13
C GLN A 167 10.83 18.06 9.14
N ALA A 168 11.58 16.96 8.90
CA ALA A 168 12.71 16.59 9.76
C ALA A 168 13.85 17.63 9.73
N LEU A 169 14.06 18.35 8.64
CA LEU A 169 15.01 19.45 8.57
C LEU A 169 14.55 20.64 9.42
N VAL A 170 13.28 21.00 9.37
CA VAL A 170 12.70 22.06 10.21
C VAL A 170 12.85 21.76 11.70
N LEU A 171 12.69 20.50 12.10
CA LEU A 171 12.81 20.08 13.49
C LEU A 171 14.26 20.10 14.02
N ARG A 172 15.26 20.09 13.14
CA ARG A 172 16.69 20.09 13.49
C ARG A 172 17.31 21.51 13.54
N SER A 173 16.63 22.51 12.92
CA SER A 173 17.05 23.93 12.89
C SER A 173 16.58 24.68 14.14
#